data_bef796157ffb7333682f0cfe12d9ac79
#
_entry.id   bef796157ffb7333682f0cfe12d9ac79
#
_cell.length_a   1.000
_cell.length_b   1.000
_cell.length_c   1.000
_cell.angle_alpha   90.00
_cell.angle_beta   90.00
_cell.angle_gamma   90.00
#
_symmetry.space_group_name_H-M   'P 1'
#
loop_
_entity.id
_entity.type
_entity.pdbx_description
1 polymer ?
#
loop_
_entity_poly.entity_id
_entity_poly.type
_entity_poly.pdbx_seq_one_letter_code
_entity_poly.pdbx_strand_id
1 'polypeptide(L)'
;MTENEKTTALIPSVGADGGQPPHNSTKQRIPHETCESNPPEENIEEMRERIRRMNDPHYLHTVSMTELYQTAYKSRPPVIDGLLYSGAYILAGAPKIGKSFLVAQLAYHVSTGQRLWGYEVHQGTVLYLALEDDFQRIQSRMFMMYGVADTASLHFATAANKIGNGLDEQLDNFIKEHPDTKLVIIDTMQKIREIGGEAYSYASDYEIIGRLKQFADKHCICVLTVHHTRQQPAGDSFEMISGTTGLLGC
;
A
#
# COMPACT_ATOMS: atom_id res chain seq x y z
N MET A 1 35.13 -47.16 -25.80
CA MET A 1 36.27 -46.60 -26.51
C MET A 1 36.16 -45.12 -26.32
N THR A 2 36.99 -44.73 -25.46
CA THR A 2 38.05 -43.70 -25.33
C THR A 2 37.49 -42.36 -24.96
N GLU A 3 37.78 -41.91 -23.80
CA GLU A 3 38.87 -41.31 -23.01
C GLU A 3 38.61 -39.83 -22.85
N ASN A 4 38.35 -39.40 -21.63
CA ASN A 4 39.19 -38.70 -20.65
C ASN A 4 40.12 -37.60 -21.21
N GLU A 5 39.88 -36.38 -20.80
CA GLU A 5 41.00 -35.49 -20.45
C GLU A 5 40.58 -34.49 -19.35
N LYS A 6 41.26 -34.68 -18.20
CA LYS A 6 41.32 -33.72 -17.09
C LYS A 6 42.40 -32.70 -17.42
N THR A 7 42.10 -31.41 -17.31
CA THR A 7 43.16 -30.40 -17.27
C THR A 7 43.21 -29.78 -15.89
N THR A 8 44.23 -30.13 -15.15
CA THR A 8 44.68 -29.55 -13.89
C THR A 8 45.53 -28.32 -14.21
N ALA A 9 45.17 -27.14 -13.72
CA ALA A 9 46.03 -25.97 -13.80
C ALA A 9 46.64 -25.67 -12.43
N LEU A 10 47.96 -25.58 -12.43
CA LEU A 10 48.88 -25.36 -11.34
C LEU A 10 48.80 -23.93 -10.76
N ILE A 11 48.92 -23.86 -9.43
CA ILE A 11 49.18 -22.65 -8.66
C ILE A 11 50.71 -22.46 -8.58
N PRO A 12 51.28 -21.27 -8.85
CA PRO A 12 52.64 -20.97 -8.45
C PRO A 12 52.68 -20.30 -7.07
N SER A 13 53.43 -20.89 -6.17
CA SER A 13 53.90 -20.34 -4.91
C SER A 13 55.00 -19.29 -5.17
N VAL A 14 54.87 -18.11 -4.59
CA VAL A 14 55.99 -17.15 -4.49
C VAL A 14 56.15 -16.73 -3.04
N GLY A 15 57.44 -16.76 -2.66
CA GLY A 15 57.97 -16.77 -1.34
C GLY A 15 57.82 -15.49 -0.51
N ALA A 16 58.04 -15.71 0.77
CA ALA A 16 58.19 -14.71 1.81
C ALA A 16 59.48 -13.89 1.59
N ASP A 17 59.34 -12.57 1.66
CA ASP A 17 60.48 -11.73 2.03
C ASP A 17 60.02 -10.64 3.03
N GLY A 18 60.76 -10.59 4.13
CA GLY A 18 60.45 -9.75 5.28
C GLY A 18 60.98 -8.33 5.09
N GLY A 19 60.10 -7.36 5.29
CA GLY A 19 60.47 -5.96 5.38
C GLY A 19 59.59 -5.25 6.40
N GLN A 20 60.13 -5.02 7.62
CA GLN A 20 59.51 -4.11 8.60
C GLN A 20 59.59 -2.68 8.10
N PRO A 21 58.48 -1.91 8.12
CA PRO A 21 58.58 -0.47 8.03
C PRO A 21 58.72 0.18 9.43
N PRO A 22 59.35 1.34 9.49
CA PRO A 22 59.81 1.94 10.74
C PRO A 22 58.63 2.53 11.54
N HIS A 23 58.73 2.37 12.84
CA HIS A 23 57.94 3.08 13.84
C HIS A 23 58.13 4.61 13.74
N ASN A 24 57.06 5.31 13.40
CA ASN A 24 57.00 6.74 13.70
C ASN A 24 55.71 7.00 14.49
N SER A 25 55.85 7.00 15.79
CA SER A 25 54.83 7.34 16.76
C SER A 25 54.65 8.86 16.86
N THR A 26 53.72 9.42 16.07
CA THR A 26 53.21 10.74 16.40
C THR A 26 51.76 10.58 16.86
N LYS A 27 51.61 10.51 18.17
CA LYS A 27 50.30 10.59 18.83
C LYS A 27 49.75 11.99 18.61
N GLN A 28 49.00 12.23 17.58
CA GLN A 28 48.07 13.37 17.52
C GLN A 28 46.90 13.05 18.48
N ARG A 29 46.88 13.74 19.61
CA ARG A 29 45.72 13.81 20.48
C ARG A 29 44.63 14.53 19.70
N ILE A 30 43.58 13.78 19.32
CA ILE A 30 42.31 14.35 18.91
C ILE A 30 41.68 14.96 20.18
N PRO A 31 41.31 16.24 20.21
CA PRO A 31 40.57 16.80 21.32
C PRO A 31 39.21 16.05 21.40
N HIS A 32 38.93 15.42 22.53
CA HIS A 32 37.59 15.02 22.90
C HIS A 32 36.79 16.30 23.16
N GLU A 33 36.18 16.87 22.13
CA GLU A 33 35.02 17.72 22.31
C GLU A 33 33.85 16.83 22.70
N THR A 34 33.58 16.79 23.98
CA THR A 34 32.34 16.31 24.55
C THR A 34 31.25 17.30 24.16
N CYS A 35 30.65 17.09 22.98
CA CYS A 35 29.35 17.65 22.68
C CYS A 35 28.28 16.83 23.43
N GLU A 36 28.23 17.02 24.74
CA GLU A 36 27.01 16.84 25.50
C GLU A 36 26.08 18.03 25.23
N SER A 37 25.52 18.12 24.06
CA SER A 37 24.27 18.85 23.86
C SER A 37 23.14 17.91 24.30
N ASN A 38 22.79 17.97 25.58
CA ASN A 38 21.48 17.53 26.00
C ASN A 38 20.47 18.15 25.03
N PRO A 39 19.51 17.38 24.45
CA PRO A 39 18.43 17.98 23.70
C PRO A 39 17.79 19.03 24.63
N PRO A 40 17.42 20.23 24.12
CA PRO A 40 16.80 21.25 24.92
C PRO A 40 15.66 20.61 25.68
N GLU A 41 15.66 20.75 27.02
CA GLU A 41 14.55 20.33 27.86
C GLU A 41 13.31 21.07 27.31
N GLU A 42 12.51 20.40 26.49
CA GLU A 42 11.21 20.93 26.08
C GLU A 42 10.46 21.22 27.37
N ASN A 43 10.17 22.48 27.60
CA ASN A 43 9.44 22.93 28.75
C ASN A 43 8.11 22.15 28.79
N ILE A 44 7.87 21.42 29.87
CA ILE A 44 6.65 20.60 30.04
C ILE A 44 5.39 21.43 29.79
N GLU A 45 5.45 22.71 30.04
CA GLU A 45 4.38 23.67 29.80
C GLU A 45 4.16 23.93 28.31
N GLU A 46 5.21 24.04 27.52
CA GLU A 46 5.14 24.16 26.04
C GLU A 46 4.60 22.89 25.40
N MET A 47 5.01 21.72 25.89
CA MET A 47 4.47 20.44 25.43
C MET A 47 2.98 20.31 25.75
N ARG A 48 2.54 20.70 26.94
CA ARG A 48 1.11 20.71 27.33
C ARG A 48 0.31 21.66 26.46
N GLU A 49 0.81 22.84 26.21
CA GLU A 49 0.16 23.83 25.36
C GLU A 49 0.06 23.32 23.90
N ARG A 50 1.11 22.69 23.39
CA ARG A 50 1.12 22.06 22.07
C ARG A 50 0.10 20.93 21.96
N ILE A 51 0.02 20.05 22.97
CA ILE A 51 -1.02 18.98 23.02
C ILE A 51 -2.42 19.59 23.09
N ARG A 52 -2.61 20.67 23.88
CA ARG A 52 -3.88 21.36 23.98
C ARG A 52 -4.32 21.95 22.63
N ARG A 53 -3.41 22.60 21.89
CA ARG A 53 -3.68 23.10 20.54
C ARG A 53 -3.97 21.98 19.55
N MET A 54 -3.24 20.85 19.64
CA MET A 54 -3.48 19.69 18.77
C MET A 54 -4.87 19.08 18.94
N ASN A 55 -5.47 19.21 20.13
CA ASN A 55 -6.79 18.67 20.43
C ASN A 55 -7.91 19.72 20.26
N ASP A 56 -7.60 20.96 19.92
CA ASP A 56 -8.59 22.01 19.66
C ASP A 56 -9.15 21.85 18.24
N PRO A 57 -10.44 21.55 18.07
CA PRO A 57 -11.05 21.40 16.73
C PRO A 57 -11.06 22.69 15.91
N HIS A 58 -10.82 23.85 16.54
CA HIS A 58 -10.73 25.15 15.89
C HIS A 58 -9.29 25.54 15.52
N TYR A 59 -8.29 24.73 15.92
CA TYR A 59 -6.89 24.99 15.60
C TYR A 59 -6.50 24.40 14.25
N LEU A 60 -6.14 25.25 13.31
CA LEU A 60 -5.62 24.80 12.02
C LEU A 60 -4.12 24.44 12.13
N HIS A 61 -3.82 23.16 12.00
CA HIS A 61 -2.43 22.68 11.93
C HIS A 61 -1.77 23.12 10.64
N THR A 62 -0.74 23.96 10.77
CA THR A 62 0.04 24.41 9.63
C THR A 62 1.51 24.12 9.87
N VAL A 63 2.25 23.82 8.81
CA VAL A 63 3.70 23.74 8.79
C VAL A 63 4.25 24.79 7.83
N SER A 64 5.35 25.44 8.20
CA SER A 64 6.02 26.36 7.29
C SER A 64 6.73 25.59 6.17
N MET A 65 7.05 26.27 5.08
CA MET A 65 7.83 25.69 3.98
C MET A 65 9.19 25.17 4.46
N THR A 66 9.81 25.86 5.40
CA THR A 66 11.09 25.45 6.01
C THR A 66 10.92 24.14 6.78
N GLU A 67 9.91 24.04 7.65
CA GLU A 67 9.62 22.82 8.40
C GLU A 67 9.25 21.66 7.47
N LEU A 68 8.49 21.92 6.39
CA LEU A 68 8.15 20.93 5.39
C LEU A 68 9.39 20.28 4.77
N TYR A 69 10.41 21.08 4.42
CA TYR A 69 11.65 20.57 3.84
C TYR A 69 12.59 19.93 4.86
N GLN A 70 12.52 20.34 6.11
CA GLN A 70 13.36 19.77 7.19
C GLN A 70 12.76 18.48 7.77
N THR A 71 11.47 18.25 7.55
CA THR A 71 10.78 17.06 8.07
C THR A 71 10.93 15.88 7.11
N ALA A 72 11.48 14.78 7.61
CA ALA A 72 11.54 13.52 6.86
C ALA A 72 10.16 12.84 6.90
N TYR A 73 9.37 13.00 5.86
CA TYR A 73 8.11 12.28 5.70
C TYR A 73 8.38 10.85 5.23
N LYS A 74 7.70 9.89 5.85
CA LYS A 74 7.75 8.49 5.40
C LYS A 74 7.09 8.38 4.03
N SER A 75 7.78 7.80 3.06
CA SER A 75 7.17 7.44 1.78
C SER A 75 6.08 6.39 1.98
N ARG A 76 5.05 6.42 1.15
CA ARG A 76 4.02 5.38 1.16
C ARG A 76 4.65 4.04 0.78
N PRO A 77 4.45 2.97 1.59
CA PRO A 77 5.01 1.68 1.26
C PRO A 77 4.41 1.15 -0.05
N PRO A 78 5.25 0.63 -0.97
CA PRO A 78 4.78 0.02 -2.19
C PRO A 78 4.09 -1.31 -1.91
N VAL A 79 3.07 -1.62 -2.71
CA VAL A 79 2.44 -2.93 -2.83
C VAL A 79 2.91 -3.61 -4.11
N ILE A 80 2.97 -2.83 -5.21
CA ILE A 80 3.60 -3.21 -6.47
C ILE A 80 4.43 -2.01 -6.91
N ASP A 81 5.74 -2.19 -7.04
CA ASP A 81 6.68 -1.11 -7.33
C ASP A 81 6.30 -0.37 -8.62
N GLY A 82 6.29 0.96 -8.56
CA GLY A 82 5.95 1.80 -9.70
C GLY A 82 4.49 1.78 -10.14
N LEU A 83 3.64 0.90 -9.55
CA LEU A 83 2.24 0.76 -9.96
C LEU A 83 1.26 1.04 -8.82
N LEU A 84 1.47 0.47 -7.62
CA LEU A 84 0.48 0.50 -6.54
C LEU A 84 1.17 0.68 -5.19
N TYR A 85 0.76 1.70 -4.46
CA TYR A 85 1.28 2.04 -3.13
C TYR A 85 0.16 1.99 -2.09
N SER A 86 0.48 2.14 -0.81
CA SER A 86 -0.54 2.36 0.22
C SER A 86 -1.36 3.62 -0.10
N GLY A 87 -2.66 3.56 0.15
CA GLY A 87 -3.61 4.64 -0.15
C GLY A 87 -4.90 4.10 -0.77
N ALA A 88 -5.83 4.97 -1.10
CA ALA A 88 -7.09 4.61 -1.74
C ALA A 88 -7.03 4.85 -3.25
N TYR A 89 -7.51 3.88 -4.03
CA TYR A 89 -7.52 3.89 -5.48
C TYR A 89 -8.89 3.48 -6.02
N ILE A 90 -9.25 4.01 -7.18
CA ILE A 90 -10.48 3.67 -7.89
C ILE A 90 -10.12 3.07 -9.25
N LEU A 91 -10.58 1.85 -9.52
CA LEU A 91 -10.56 1.24 -10.85
C LEU A 91 -11.92 1.45 -11.51
N ALA A 92 -12.04 2.48 -12.31
CA ALA A 92 -13.28 2.82 -13.00
C ALA A 92 -13.31 2.27 -14.43
N GLY A 93 -14.49 1.90 -14.90
CA GLY A 93 -14.69 1.46 -16.30
C GLY A 93 -16.05 0.83 -16.54
N ALA A 94 -16.41 0.70 -17.83
CA ALA A 94 -17.67 0.11 -18.25
C ALA A 94 -17.86 -1.32 -17.69
N PRO A 95 -19.11 -1.80 -17.49
CA PRO A 95 -19.37 -3.19 -17.13
C PRO A 95 -18.75 -4.17 -18.14
N LYS A 96 -18.35 -5.35 -17.68
CA LYS A 96 -17.88 -6.47 -18.50
C LYS A 96 -16.56 -6.28 -19.27
N ILE A 97 -15.77 -5.24 -18.98
CA ILE A 97 -14.45 -5.02 -19.63
C ILE A 97 -13.29 -5.77 -18.96
N GLY A 98 -13.56 -6.67 -18.02
CA GLY A 98 -12.53 -7.49 -17.37
C GLY A 98 -11.98 -6.95 -16.05
N LYS A 99 -12.57 -5.90 -15.45
CA LYS A 99 -12.08 -5.33 -14.18
C LYS A 99 -11.90 -6.36 -13.07
N SER A 100 -12.89 -7.25 -12.87
CA SER A 100 -12.82 -8.30 -11.83
C SER A 100 -11.73 -9.34 -12.10
N PHE A 101 -11.36 -9.60 -13.36
CA PHE A 101 -10.20 -10.41 -13.72
C PHE A 101 -8.89 -9.70 -13.38
N LEU A 102 -8.81 -8.40 -13.68
CA LEU A 102 -7.65 -7.58 -13.37
C LEU A 102 -7.40 -7.51 -11.86
N VAL A 103 -8.43 -7.21 -11.05
CA VAL A 103 -8.26 -7.14 -9.60
C VAL A 103 -7.99 -8.52 -8.97
N ALA A 104 -8.53 -9.61 -9.53
CA ALA A 104 -8.18 -10.97 -9.12
C ALA A 104 -6.71 -11.29 -9.43
N GLN A 105 -6.18 -10.79 -10.55
CA GLN A 105 -4.75 -10.91 -10.89
C GLN A 105 -3.88 -10.15 -9.89
N LEU A 106 -4.22 -8.89 -9.60
CA LEU A 106 -3.51 -8.11 -8.57
C LEU A 106 -3.54 -8.83 -7.22
N ALA A 107 -4.71 -9.32 -6.80
CA ALA A 107 -4.88 -10.05 -5.54
C ALA A 107 -3.97 -11.27 -5.44
N TYR A 108 -3.95 -12.11 -6.48
CA TYR A 108 -3.12 -13.30 -6.53
C TYR A 108 -1.63 -12.97 -6.44
N HIS A 109 -1.15 -12.03 -7.25
CA HIS A 109 0.25 -11.66 -7.26
C HIS A 109 0.71 -11.05 -5.94
N VAL A 110 -0.11 -10.20 -5.31
CA VAL A 110 0.22 -9.62 -3.98
C VAL A 110 0.22 -10.72 -2.91
N SER A 111 -0.71 -11.65 -2.94
CA SER A 111 -0.76 -12.74 -1.94
C SER A 111 0.40 -13.73 -2.07
N THR A 112 0.95 -13.91 -3.28
CA THR A 112 2.02 -14.86 -3.55
C THR A 112 3.41 -14.23 -3.64
N GLY A 113 3.51 -12.90 -3.76
CA GLY A 113 4.78 -12.19 -3.98
C GLY A 113 5.38 -12.41 -5.37
N GLN A 114 4.62 -13.00 -6.30
CA GLN A 114 5.10 -13.21 -7.66
C GLN A 114 5.09 -11.91 -8.45
N ARG A 115 6.13 -11.68 -9.26
CA ARG A 115 6.21 -10.50 -10.14
C ARG A 115 4.98 -10.37 -11.02
N LEU A 116 4.51 -9.15 -11.21
CA LEU A 116 3.40 -8.82 -12.09
C LEU A 116 3.87 -7.90 -13.22
N TRP A 117 3.74 -8.32 -14.47
CA TRP A 117 4.13 -7.55 -15.67
C TRP A 117 5.57 -6.99 -15.64
N GLY A 118 6.45 -7.68 -14.93
CA GLY A 118 7.84 -7.25 -14.74
C GLY A 118 8.09 -6.37 -13.50
N TYR A 119 7.04 -5.92 -12.82
CA TYR A 119 7.15 -5.17 -11.56
C TYR A 119 7.40 -6.09 -10.37
N GLU A 120 8.19 -5.62 -9.41
CA GLU A 120 8.34 -6.29 -8.11
C GLU A 120 7.05 -6.14 -7.29
N VAL A 121 6.68 -7.21 -6.58
CA VAL A 121 5.47 -7.27 -5.76
C VAL A 121 5.86 -7.55 -4.31
N HIS A 122 5.38 -6.73 -3.40
CA HIS A 122 5.59 -6.89 -1.97
C HIS A 122 4.50 -7.80 -1.39
N GLN A 123 4.88 -9.04 -1.13
CA GLN A 123 3.96 -10.05 -0.61
C GLN A 123 3.28 -9.62 0.69
N GLY A 124 2.00 -9.94 0.83
CA GLY A 124 1.22 -9.78 2.04
C GLY A 124 -0.19 -10.32 1.88
N THR A 125 -0.93 -10.30 2.98
CA THR A 125 -2.32 -10.75 2.97
C THR A 125 -3.20 -9.81 2.16
N VAL A 126 -4.14 -10.38 1.41
CA VAL A 126 -5.11 -9.68 0.57
C VAL A 126 -6.53 -10.06 0.99
N LEU A 127 -7.37 -9.07 1.21
CA LEU A 127 -8.81 -9.22 1.34
C LEU A 127 -9.49 -8.79 0.04
N TYR A 128 -10.25 -9.69 -0.58
CA TYR A 128 -11.05 -9.39 -1.76
C TYR A 128 -12.55 -9.52 -1.45
N LEU A 129 -13.22 -8.38 -1.30
CA LEU A 129 -14.67 -8.28 -1.18
C LEU A 129 -15.31 -8.36 -2.58
N ALA A 130 -15.64 -9.56 -3.03
CA ALA A 130 -16.26 -9.83 -4.33
C ALA A 130 -17.79 -9.80 -4.20
N LEU A 131 -18.36 -8.62 -3.99
CA LEU A 131 -19.74 -8.41 -3.55
C LEU A 131 -20.80 -8.60 -4.65
N GLU A 132 -20.39 -8.82 -5.89
CA GLU A 132 -21.27 -9.15 -7.03
C GLU A 132 -21.12 -10.60 -7.48
N ASP A 133 -20.24 -11.35 -6.81
CA ASP A 133 -19.97 -12.75 -7.13
C ASP A 133 -20.44 -13.70 -6.01
N ASP A 134 -20.48 -14.98 -6.33
CA ASP A 134 -20.54 -16.07 -5.38
C ASP A 134 -19.22 -16.86 -5.36
N PHE A 135 -19.03 -17.71 -4.36
CA PHE A 135 -17.79 -18.49 -4.21
C PHE A 135 -17.52 -19.43 -5.39
N GLN A 136 -18.56 -19.97 -6.03
CA GLN A 136 -18.41 -20.86 -7.19
C GLN A 136 -17.84 -20.09 -8.40
N ARG A 137 -18.32 -18.87 -8.65
CA ARG A 137 -17.82 -18.02 -9.74
C ARG A 137 -16.40 -17.56 -9.47
N ILE A 138 -16.07 -17.18 -8.21
CA ILE A 138 -14.72 -16.83 -7.78
C ILE A 138 -13.78 -18.04 -8.00
N GLN A 139 -14.16 -19.23 -7.51
CA GLN A 139 -13.37 -20.46 -7.69
C GLN A 139 -13.11 -20.76 -9.16
N SER A 140 -14.17 -20.69 -10.00
CA SER A 140 -14.05 -20.93 -11.45
C SER A 140 -13.12 -19.92 -12.12
N ARG A 141 -13.19 -18.64 -11.73
CA ARG A 141 -12.32 -17.57 -12.23
C ARG A 141 -10.86 -17.83 -11.85
N MET A 142 -10.60 -18.10 -10.58
CA MET A 142 -9.25 -18.36 -10.10
C MET A 142 -8.66 -19.62 -10.75
N PHE A 143 -9.46 -20.68 -10.88
CA PHE A 143 -9.03 -21.89 -11.59
C PHE A 143 -8.71 -21.63 -13.07
N MET A 144 -9.51 -20.81 -13.75
CA MET A 144 -9.28 -20.44 -15.15
C MET A 144 -7.96 -19.66 -15.32
N MET A 145 -7.62 -18.81 -14.34
CA MET A 145 -6.43 -17.96 -14.40
C MET A 145 -5.16 -18.69 -13.98
N TYR A 146 -5.23 -19.57 -12.98
CA TYR A 146 -4.05 -20.12 -12.29
C TYR A 146 -4.07 -21.64 -12.11
N GLY A 147 -5.12 -22.31 -12.55
CA GLY A 147 -5.29 -23.73 -12.29
C GLY A 147 -5.49 -24.02 -10.80
N VAL A 148 -4.90 -25.13 -10.33
CA VAL A 148 -4.86 -25.43 -8.90
C VAL A 148 -3.70 -24.66 -8.28
N ALA A 149 -4.00 -23.50 -7.71
CA ALA A 149 -3.05 -22.67 -7.00
C ALA A 149 -3.48 -22.57 -5.52
N ASP A 150 -2.52 -22.63 -4.63
CA ASP A 150 -2.73 -22.53 -3.19
C ASP A 150 -2.02 -21.29 -2.62
N THR A 151 -2.76 -20.49 -1.88
CA THR A 151 -2.23 -19.39 -1.08
C THR A 151 -3.14 -19.12 0.11
N ALA A 152 -2.57 -19.20 1.31
CA ALA A 152 -3.28 -18.89 2.55
C ALA A 152 -3.46 -17.38 2.78
N SER A 153 -2.78 -16.54 1.99
CA SER A 153 -2.78 -15.08 2.15
C SER A 153 -3.80 -14.36 1.27
N LEU A 154 -4.69 -15.08 0.55
CA LEU A 154 -5.75 -14.49 -0.25
C LEU A 154 -7.12 -14.91 0.28
N HIS A 155 -7.84 -13.94 0.84
CA HIS A 155 -9.13 -14.14 1.46
C HIS A 155 -10.24 -13.51 0.61
N PHE A 156 -11.35 -14.22 0.46
CA PHE A 156 -12.53 -13.76 -0.27
C PHE A 156 -13.74 -13.62 0.64
N ALA A 157 -14.51 -12.55 0.45
CA ALA A 157 -15.84 -12.40 1.02
C ALA A 157 -16.84 -11.99 -0.06
N THR A 158 -18.03 -12.61 -0.05
CA THR A 158 -19.12 -12.31 -1.00
C THR A 158 -20.21 -11.44 -0.39
N ALA A 159 -20.08 -11.10 0.90
CA ALA A 159 -20.97 -10.20 1.61
C ALA A 159 -20.15 -9.33 2.58
N ALA A 160 -20.57 -8.08 2.72
CA ALA A 160 -20.03 -7.13 3.68
C ALA A 160 -21.13 -6.14 4.08
N ASN A 161 -20.95 -5.49 5.22
CA ASN A 161 -21.79 -4.39 5.65
C ASN A 161 -21.57 -3.14 4.77
N LYS A 162 -22.36 -2.08 5.02
CA LYS A 162 -22.22 -0.79 4.34
C LYS A 162 -21.16 0.06 5.04
N ILE A 163 -20.54 0.95 4.29
CA ILE A 163 -19.62 1.93 4.84
C ILE A 163 -20.38 2.83 5.84
N GLY A 164 -19.77 3.09 7.00
CA GLY A 164 -20.44 3.80 8.09
C GLY A 164 -21.53 3.02 8.84
N ASN A 165 -21.77 1.76 8.43
CA ASN A 165 -22.74 0.89 9.09
C ASN A 165 -22.15 -0.54 9.22
N GLY A 166 -20.98 -0.64 9.85
CA GLY A 166 -20.33 -1.90 10.22
C GLY A 166 -19.24 -2.40 9.27
N LEU A 167 -19.05 -1.83 8.06
CA LEU A 167 -17.94 -2.21 7.19
C LEU A 167 -16.59 -1.81 7.79
N ASP A 168 -16.52 -0.62 8.37
CA ASP A 168 -15.29 -0.09 8.97
C ASP A 168 -14.78 -1.03 10.07
N GLU A 169 -15.68 -1.53 10.93
CA GLU A 169 -15.38 -2.49 12.00
C GLU A 169 -14.99 -3.87 11.44
N GLN A 170 -15.65 -4.33 10.37
CA GLN A 170 -15.30 -5.59 9.70
C GLN A 170 -13.88 -5.53 9.13
N LEU A 171 -13.52 -4.44 8.48
CA LEU A 171 -12.19 -4.23 7.93
C LEU A 171 -11.12 -4.09 9.03
N ASP A 172 -11.41 -3.31 10.09
CA ASP A 172 -10.50 -3.18 11.24
C ASP A 172 -10.25 -4.53 11.94
N ASN A 173 -11.27 -5.38 12.07
CA ASN A 173 -11.13 -6.71 12.66
C ASN A 173 -10.31 -7.64 11.76
N PHE A 174 -10.56 -7.62 10.45
CA PHE A 174 -9.76 -8.41 9.51
C PHE A 174 -8.26 -8.04 9.59
N ILE A 175 -7.93 -6.75 9.65
CA ILE A 175 -6.52 -6.32 9.76
C ILE A 175 -5.90 -6.70 11.10
N LYS A 176 -6.68 -6.72 12.20
CA LYS A 176 -6.17 -7.21 13.49
C LYS A 176 -5.82 -8.71 13.45
N GLU A 177 -6.62 -9.49 12.73
CA GLU A 177 -6.37 -10.93 12.52
C GLU A 177 -5.23 -11.18 11.53
N HIS A 178 -5.04 -10.27 10.55
CA HIS A 178 -4.04 -10.35 9.49
C HIS A 178 -3.19 -9.06 9.42
N PRO A 179 -2.24 -8.87 10.35
CA PRO A 179 -1.48 -7.61 10.46
C PRO A 179 -0.51 -7.36 9.29
N ASP A 180 -0.25 -8.38 8.48
CA ASP A 180 0.55 -8.31 7.25
C ASP A 180 -0.27 -7.92 6.00
N THR A 181 -1.54 -7.51 6.18
CA THR A 181 -2.42 -7.09 5.08
C THR A 181 -1.78 -5.94 4.29
N LYS A 182 -1.71 -6.11 2.97
CA LYS A 182 -1.18 -5.11 2.02
C LYS A 182 -2.26 -4.51 1.12
N LEU A 183 -3.29 -5.29 0.80
CA LEU A 183 -4.28 -4.91 -0.20
C LEU A 183 -5.69 -5.33 0.25
N VAL A 184 -6.61 -4.37 0.19
CA VAL A 184 -8.05 -4.62 0.29
C VAL A 184 -8.68 -4.25 -1.05
N ILE A 185 -9.42 -5.18 -1.67
CA ILE A 185 -10.14 -4.96 -2.92
C ILE A 185 -11.64 -4.95 -2.62
N ILE A 186 -12.35 -3.96 -3.14
CA ILE A 186 -13.81 -3.82 -3.02
C ILE A 186 -14.43 -3.83 -4.41
N ASP A 187 -15.05 -4.92 -4.77
CA ASP A 187 -15.72 -5.12 -6.08
C ASP A 187 -17.21 -5.41 -5.87
N THR A 188 -18.10 -4.42 -5.90
CA THR A 188 -17.91 -3.03 -6.35
C THR A 188 -18.30 -2.01 -5.26
N MET A 189 -17.90 -0.76 -5.45
CA MET A 189 -18.25 0.36 -4.60
C MET A 189 -19.76 0.49 -4.37
N GLN A 190 -20.56 0.19 -5.38
CA GLN A 190 -22.04 0.26 -5.30
C GLN A 190 -22.63 -0.64 -4.22
N LYS A 191 -21.98 -1.74 -3.91
CA LYS A 191 -22.45 -2.72 -2.93
C LYS A 191 -22.22 -2.31 -1.48
N ILE A 192 -21.29 -1.40 -1.23
CA ILE A 192 -20.97 -0.89 0.12
C ILE A 192 -21.68 0.43 0.45
N ARG A 193 -22.42 1.01 -0.49
CA ARG A 193 -23.22 2.22 -0.27
C ARG A 193 -24.44 1.92 0.63
N GLU A 194 -24.82 2.86 1.46
CA GLU A 194 -26.12 2.82 2.11
C GLU A 194 -27.25 2.95 1.09
N ILE A 195 -28.29 2.11 1.24
CA ILE A 195 -29.51 2.22 0.47
C ILE A 195 -30.41 3.23 1.22
N GLY A 196 -30.33 4.50 0.87
CA GLY A 196 -31.11 5.53 1.54
C GLY A 196 -31.39 6.75 0.65
N GLY A 197 -32.64 6.85 0.14
CA GLY A 197 -33.22 8.06 -0.42
C GLY A 197 -32.84 8.38 -1.87
N GLU A 198 -33.65 9.24 -2.52
CA GLU A 198 -33.57 9.71 -3.90
C GLU A 198 -32.31 10.53 -4.26
N ALA A 199 -31.41 10.70 -3.32
CA ALA A 199 -30.12 11.34 -3.53
C ALA A 199 -29.02 10.30 -3.75
N TYR A 200 -28.95 9.73 -4.94
CA TYR A 200 -27.65 9.32 -5.52
C TYR A 200 -26.80 10.59 -5.67
N SER A 201 -26.41 11.16 -4.53
CA SER A 201 -25.70 12.41 -4.56
C SER A 201 -24.22 12.12 -4.65
N TYR A 202 -23.57 12.86 -5.49
CA TYR A 202 -22.14 13.08 -5.58
C TYR A 202 -21.45 13.18 -4.19
N ALA A 203 -22.10 13.83 -3.23
CA ALA A 203 -21.65 13.94 -1.85
C ALA A 203 -21.43 12.57 -1.17
N SER A 204 -22.31 11.58 -1.47
CA SER A 204 -22.19 10.23 -0.90
C SER A 204 -20.95 9.47 -1.41
N ASP A 205 -20.62 9.57 -2.70
CA ASP A 205 -19.44 8.90 -3.27
C ASP A 205 -18.15 9.50 -2.72
N TYR A 206 -18.14 10.83 -2.58
CA TYR A 206 -17.01 11.54 -2.01
C TYR A 206 -16.77 11.17 -0.54
N GLU A 207 -17.85 11.04 0.25
CA GLU A 207 -17.76 10.61 1.64
C GLU A 207 -17.22 9.17 1.75
N ILE A 208 -17.71 8.24 0.92
CA ILE A 208 -17.24 6.84 0.88
C ILE A 208 -15.74 6.79 0.60
N ILE A 209 -15.29 7.49 -0.44
CA ILE A 209 -13.86 7.52 -0.80
C ILE A 209 -13.04 8.19 0.30
N GLY A 210 -13.54 9.25 0.93
CA GLY A 210 -12.90 9.89 2.06
C GLY A 210 -12.67 8.93 3.24
N ARG A 211 -13.68 8.13 3.61
CA ARG A 211 -13.57 7.11 4.66
C ARG A 211 -12.59 6.01 4.27
N LEU A 212 -12.68 5.48 3.05
CA LEU A 212 -11.74 4.45 2.57
C LEU A 212 -10.30 4.95 2.53
N LYS A 213 -10.09 6.23 2.18
CA LYS A 213 -8.77 6.87 2.23
C LYS A 213 -8.26 6.98 3.66
N GLN A 214 -9.07 7.46 4.59
CA GLN A 214 -8.69 7.52 6.02
C GLN A 214 -8.32 6.13 6.56
N PHE A 215 -9.08 5.11 6.19
CA PHE A 215 -8.79 3.72 6.56
C PHE A 215 -7.46 3.25 5.96
N ALA A 216 -7.22 3.48 4.67
CA ALA A 216 -5.98 3.12 4.00
C ALA A 216 -4.75 3.81 4.62
N ASP A 217 -4.87 5.11 4.91
CA ASP A 217 -3.81 5.91 5.52
C ASP A 217 -3.54 5.47 6.97
N LYS A 218 -4.59 5.19 7.76
CA LYS A 218 -4.50 4.68 9.15
C LYS A 218 -3.71 3.39 9.24
N HIS A 219 -3.95 2.45 8.33
CA HIS A 219 -3.34 1.12 8.34
C HIS A 219 -2.12 0.98 7.43
N CYS A 220 -1.76 2.04 6.68
CA CYS A 220 -0.67 2.02 5.70
C CYS A 220 -0.81 0.91 4.66
N ILE A 221 -2.03 0.63 4.19
CA ILE A 221 -2.37 -0.39 3.20
C ILE A 221 -2.92 0.23 1.91
N CYS A 222 -3.02 -0.56 0.86
CA CYS A 222 -3.73 -0.20 -0.36
C CYS A 222 -5.20 -0.62 -0.27
N VAL A 223 -6.14 0.29 -0.56
CA VAL A 223 -7.55 -0.01 -0.78
C VAL A 223 -7.89 0.29 -2.22
N LEU A 224 -8.22 -0.74 -3.00
CA LEU A 224 -8.57 -0.65 -4.41
C LEU A 224 -10.06 -0.90 -4.60
N THR A 225 -10.80 0.11 -5.01
CA THR A 225 -12.25 0.04 -5.19
C THR A 225 -12.63 0.00 -6.66
N VAL A 226 -13.40 -1.00 -7.06
CA VAL A 226 -13.94 -1.11 -8.43
C VAL A 226 -15.21 -0.29 -8.55
N HIS A 227 -15.27 0.55 -9.58
CA HIS A 227 -16.42 1.41 -9.88
C HIS A 227 -16.91 1.21 -11.32
N HIS A 228 -18.22 1.06 -11.50
CA HIS A 228 -18.83 1.00 -12.83
C HIS A 228 -19.17 2.40 -13.34
N THR A 229 -18.63 2.76 -14.51
CA THR A 229 -19.02 4.01 -15.18
C THR A 229 -20.44 3.89 -15.75
N ARG A 230 -21.14 5.04 -15.84
CA ARG A 230 -22.47 5.08 -16.49
C ARG A 230 -22.34 4.81 -17.98
N GLN A 231 -23.37 4.17 -18.56
CA GLN A 231 -23.41 3.88 -20.01
C GLN A 231 -23.90 5.08 -20.85
N GLN A 232 -24.08 6.27 -20.27
CA GLN A 232 -24.47 7.44 -21.05
C GLN A 232 -23.28 7.92 -21.89
N PRO A 233 -23.49 8.22 -23.18
CA PRO A 233 -22.46 8.80 -24.00
C PRO A 233 -22.14 10.21 -23.47
N ALA A 234 -20.99 10.32 -22.83
CA ALA A 234 -20.40 11.59 -22.42
C ALA A 234 -19.27 11.93 -23.38
N GLY A 235 -19.06 13.22 -23.64
CA GLY A 235 -18.01 13.69 -24.53
C GLY A 235 -16.60 13.44 -24.00
N ASP A 236 -16.48 13.17 -22.67
CA ASP A 236 -15.23 12.86 -22.00
C ASP A 236 -15.37 11.57 -21.18
N SER A 237 -14.34 10.71 -21.24
CA SER A 237 -14.28 9.46 -20.47
C SER A 237 -14.32 9.68 -18.95
N PHE A 238 -13.91 10.85 -18.48
CA PHE A 238 -13.94 11.20 -17.07
C PHE A 238 -15.33 11.59 -16.57
N GLU A 239 -16.18 12.16 -17.42
CA GLU A 239 -17.59 12.43 -17.10
C GLU A 239 -18.43 11.16 -16.95
N MET A 240 -17.95 10.02 -17.48
CA MET A 240 -18.60 8.71 -17.36
C MET A 240 -18.42 8.10 -15.96
N ILE A 241 -17.48 8.57 -15.16
CA ILE A 241 -17.36 8.20 -13.76
C ILE A 241 -18.47 8.93 -13.02
N SER A 242 -19.41 8.16 -12.43
CA SER A 242 -20.59 8.76 -11.78
C SER A 242 -20.14 9.70 -10.66
N GLY A 243 -20.53 10.97 -10.78
CA GLY A 243 -20.20 11.98 -9.80
C GLY A 243 -19.19 13.03 -10.28
N THR A 244 -18.77 13.01 -11.55
CA THR A 244 -17.92 14.02 -12.16
C THR A 244 -16.46 14.14 -11.69
N THR A 245 -15.74 15.10 -12.23
CA THR A 245 -14.35 15.52 -12.00
C THR A 245 -13.86 15.52 -10.54
N GLY A 246 -14.77 15.51 -9.55
CA GLY A 246 -14.39 15.52 -8.14
C GLY A 246 -13.82 14.20 -7.60
N LEU A 247 -14.13 13.04 -8.20
CA LEU A 247 -13.55 11.75 -7.80
C LEU A 247 -12.08 11.60 -8.25
N LEU A 248 -11.64 12.43 -9.18
CA LEU A 248 -10.28 12.38 -9.76
C LEU A 248 -9.30 13.30 -9.02
N GLY A 249 -9.78 14.15 -8.12
CA GLY A 249 -9.00 15.13 -7.35
C GLY A 249 -8.76 14.76 -5.89
N CYS A 250 -9.03 13.50 -5.50
CA CYS A 250 -8.83 13.03 -4.12
C CYS A 250 -7.47 12.42 -3.88
#